data_d537e405051f19d767521224d06d5361
#
_entry.id   d537e405051f19d767521224d06d5361
#
_cell.length_a   1.000
_cell.length_b   1.000
_cell.length_c   1.000
_cell.angle_alpha   90.00
_cell.angle_beta   90.00
_cell.angle_gamma   90.00
#
_symmetry.space_group_name_H-M   'P 1'
#
loop_
_entity.id
_entity.type
_entity.pdbx_description
1 polymer ?
#
loop_
_entity_poly.entity_id
_entity_poly.type
_entity_poly.pdbx_seq_one_letter_code
_entity_poly.pdbx_strand_id
1 'polypeptide(L)'
;MKTLLAVPSCLPGGLDAEMGMHFGHCDIYTLVEIEDGKILNVSTMDNPPHQQGGCLAPVQLLAQAGVKALLAGGMGFRPLMAFHQVGIDVFFAGGAPTVGAGVNAYLAGQLPQFTEEYTCHGGAQ
;
A
#
# COMPACT_ATOMS: atom_id res chain seq x y z
N MET A 1 -15.81 10.63 -8.10
CA MET A 1 -15.30 9.26 -8.33
C MET A 1 -14.66 8.73 -7.08
N LYS A 2 -14.90 7.49 -6.79
CA LYS A 2 -14.32 6.85 -5.60
C LYS A 2 -13.03 6.17 -5.94
N THR A 3 -12.06 6.29 -5.04
CA THR A 3 -10.79 5.60 -5.14
C THR A 3 -10.59 4.78 -3.88
N LEU A 4 -10.25 3.52 -4.04
CA LEU A 4 -9.92 2.67 -2.90
C LEU A 4 -8.40 2.61 -2.78
N LEU A 5 -7.92 3.07 -1.65
CA LEU A 5 -6.50 3.16 -1.33
C LEU A 5 -6.15 2.08 -0.33
N ALA A 6 -5.04 1.40 -0.54
CA ALA A 6 -4.56 0.40 0.41
C ALA A 6 -3.27 0.87 1.05
N VAL A 7 -3.12 0.61 2.34
CA VAL A 7 -1.92 0.98 3.09
C VAL A 7 -1.49 -0.22 3.94
N PRO A 8 -0.30 -0.79 3.68
CA PRO A 8 0.23 -1.84 4.55
C PRO A 8 0.38 -1.30 5.98
N SER A 9 -0.07 -2.06 6.94
CA SER A 9 -0.21 -1.55 8.31
C SER A 9 0.17 -2.60 9.33
N CYS A 10 0.45 -2.12 10.54
CA CYS A 10 0.57 -2.98 11.71
C CYS A 10 -0.82 -3.18 12.31
N LEU A 11 -0.99 -4.27 13.07
CA LEU A 11 -2.25 -4.51 13.76
C LEU A 11 -2.52 -3.40 14.77
N PRO A 12 -3.77 -3.02 14.96
CA PRO A 12 -5.00 -3.58 14.39
C PRO A 12 -5.43 -2.94 13.08
N GLY A 13 -4.58 -2.16 12.44
CA GLY A 13 -4.94 -1.41 11.26
C GLY A 13 -5.71 -0.15 11.60
N GLY A 14 -6.22 0.52 10.56
CA GLY A 14 -6.93 1.78 10.73
C GLY A 14 -6.00 2.97 10.61
N LEU A 15 -6.56 4.17 10.68
CA LEU A 15 -5.79 5.39 10.44
C LEU A 15 -4.71 5.65 11.50
N ASP A 16 -4.93 5.18 12.72
CA ASP A 16 -3.97 5.39 13.82
C ASP A 16 -2.87 4.35 13.86
N ALA A 17 -2.97 3.30 13.07
CA ALA A 17 -1.96 2.24 13.04
C ALA A 17 -0.69 2.73 12.38
N GLU A 18 0.43 2.14 12.79
CA GLU A 18 1.70 2.40 12.12
C GLU A 18 1.69 1.77 10.74
N MET A 19 2.35 2.41 9.79
CA MET A 19 2.51 1.84 8.46
C MET A 19 3.45 0.66 8.51
N GLY A 20 3.13 -0.38 7.75
CA GLY A 20 4.04 -1.48 7.54
C GLY A 20 5.25 -1.02 6.75
N MET A 21 6.44 -1.42 7.19
CA MET A 21 7.69 -0.96 6.59
C MET A 21 7.89 -1.52 5.18
N HIS A 22 7.40 -2.72 4.95
CA HIS A 22 7.68 -3.43 3.71
C HIS A 22 6.41 -4.07 3.20
N PHE A 23 6.11 -3.83 1.93
CA PHE A 23 4.98 -4.49 1.31
C PHE A 23 5.19 -6.02 1.34
N GLY A 24 4.13 -6.74 1.68
CA GLY A 24 4.16 -8.19 1.76
C GLY A 24 4.50 -8.73 3.14
N HIS A 25 5.10 -7.90 3.98
CA HIS A 25 5.47 -8.30 5.35
C HIS A 25 4.69 -7.56 6.42
N CYS A 26 3.66 -6.84 6.01
CA CYS A 26 2.80 -6.14 6.97
C CYS A 26 1.82 -7.13 7.60
N ASP A 27 1.25 -6.72 8.73
CA ASP A 27 0.26 -7.54 9.44
C ASP A 27 -1.09 -7.52 8.76
N ILE A 28 -1.47 -6.38 8.23
CA ILE A 28 -2.82 -6.15 7.72
C ILE A 28 -2.77 -5.00 6.72
N TYR A 29 -3.75 -4.92 5.82
CA TYR A 29 -3.90 -3.76 4.94
C TYR A 29 -5.06 -2.92 5.42
N THR A 30 -4.84 -1.61 5.56
CA THR A 30 -5.91 -0.67 5.81
C THR A 30 -6.43 -0.18 4.47
N LEU A 31 -7.72 -0.33 4.24
CA LEU A 31 -8.37 0.11 3.00
C LEU A 31 -9.11 1.40 3.29
N VAL A 32 -8.81 2.43 2.50
CA VAL A 32 -9.39 3.75 2.70
C VAL A 32 -10.14 4.13 1.43
N GLU A 33 -11.45 4.32 1.56
CA GLU A 33 -12.28 4.76 0.46
C GLU A 33 -12.29 6.27 0.42
N ILE A 34 -11.93 6.84 -0.72
CA ILE A 34 -11.76 8.28 -0.88
C ILE A 34 -12.65 8.77 -2.00
N GLU A 35 -13.32 9.89 -1.78
CA GLU A 35 -14.09 10.56 -2.82
C GLU A 35 -13.93 12.06 -2.64
N ASP A 36 -13.59 12.74 -3.74
CA ASP A 36 -13.46 14.21 -3.77
C ASP A 36 -12.51 14.74 -2.70
N GLY A 37 -11.40 14.01 -2.50
CA GLY A 37 -10.38 14.42 -1.53
C GLY A 37 -10.73 14.16 -0.09
N LYS A 38 -11.78 13.38 0.17
CA LYS A 38 -12.24 13.10 1.53
C LYS A 38 -12.30 11.61 1.78
N ILE A 39 -12.03 11.23 3.02
CA ILE A 39 -12.14 9.84 3.45
C ILE A 39 -13.60 9.54 3.72
N LEU A 40 -14.14 8.55 3.00
CA LEU A 40 -15.52 8.11 3.19
C LEU A 40 -15.63 6.95 4.15
N ASN A 41 -14.68 6.02 4.09
CA ASN A 41 -14.75 4.80 4.86
C ASN A 41 -13.37 4.22 5.06
N VAL A 42 -13.18 3.55 6.19
CA VAL A 42 -11.93 2.87 6.52
C VAL A 42 -12.26 1.44 6.93
N SER A 43 -11.58 0.48 6.31
CA SER A 43 -11.75 -0.92 6.66
C SER A 43 -10.39 -1.60 6.62
N THR A 44 -10.36 -2.89 6.92
CA THR A 44 -9.11 -3.63 6.92
C THR A 44 -9.28 -4.92 6.13
N MET A 45 -8.15 -5.45 5.65
CA MET A 45 -8.10 -6.71 4.93
C MET A 45 -6.86 -7.46 5.40
N ASP A 46 -7.04 -8.72 5.76
CA ASP A 46 -5.92 -9.53 6.23
C ASP A 46 -4.88 -9.70 5.14
N ASN A 47 -3.62 -9.71 5.56
CA ASN A 47 -2.53 -10.08 4.67
C ASN A 47 -2.41 -11.60 4.70
N PRO A 48 -2.58 -12.29 3.56
CA PRO A 48 -2.50 -13.74 3.57
C PRO A 48 -1.09 -14.21 3.93
N PRO A 49 -0.98 -15.40 4.52
CA PRO A 49 0.34 -15.91 4.87
C PRO A 49 1.20 -16.08 3.63
N HIS A 50 2.50 -15.89 3.82
CA HIS A 50 3.46 -16.07 2.74
C HIS A 50 3.51 -17.54 2.33
N GLN A 51 3.38 -17.76 1.03
CA GLN A 51 3.48 -19.09 0.45
C GLN A 51 4.33 -18.98 -0.81
N GLN A 52 4.36 -20.01 -1.58
CA GLN A 52 5.03 -19.95 -2.87
C GLN A 52 4.42 -18.83 -3.70
N GLY A 53 5.26 -18.05 -4.30
CA GLY A 53 4.84 -16.85 -5.01
C GLY A 53 4.97 -15.60 -4.17
N GLY A 54 5.12 -15.73 -2.87
CA GLY A 54 5.46 -14.64 -1.98
C GLY A 54 4.55 -13.45 -2.10
N CYS A 55 5.12 -12.31 -2.48
CA CYS A 55 4.41 -11.04 -2.48
C CYS A 55 3.40 -10.88 -3.61
N LEU A 56 3.31 -11.82 -4.55
CA LEU A 56 2.37 -11.67 -5.66
C LEU A 56 0.92 -11.97 -5.25
N ALA A 57 0.72 -12.84 -4.26
CA ALA A 57 -0.63 -13.13 -3.79
C ALA A 57 -1.34 -11.87 -3.24
N PRO A 58 -0.68 -11.05 -2.40
CA PRO A 58 -1.30 -9.80 -1.96
C PRO A 58 -1.63 -8.85 -3.11
N VAL A 59 -0.80 -8.79 -4.15
CA VAL A 59 -1.07 -7.93 -5.31
C VAL A 59 -2.40 -8.32 -5.95
N GLN A 60 -2.61 -9.61 -6.16
CA GLN A 60 -3.85 -10.09 -6.76
C GLN A 60 -5.06 -9.84 -5.87
N LEU A 61 -4.90 -10.07 -4.57
CA LEU A 61 -5.98 -9.82 -3.62
C LEU A 61 -6.41 -8.36 -3.62
N LEU A 62 -5.45 -7.46 -3.61
CA LEU A 62 -5.75 -6.03 -3.62
C LEU A 62 -6.43 -5.63 -4.93
N ALA A 63 -5.96 -6.18 -6.05
CA ALA A 63 -6.58 -5.90 -7.34
C ALA A 63 -8.03 -6.39 -7.37
N GLN A 64 -8.29 -7.57 -6.84
CA GLN A 64 -9.65 -8.13 -6.80
C GLN A 64 -10.55 -7.32 -5.88
N ALA A 65 -10.00 -6.71 -4.84
CA ALA A 65 -10.78 -5.87 -3.94
C ALA A 65 -11.14 -4.51 -4.54
N GLY A 66 -10.58 -4.18 -5.69
CA GLY A 66 -10.88 -2.92 -6.34
C GLY A 66 -9.93 -1.79 -5.97
N VAL A 67 -8.80 -2.11 -5.36
CA VAL A 67 -7.81 -1.10 -4.98
C VAL A 67 -7.25 -0.44 -6.23
N LYS A 68 -7.14 0.89 -6.19
CA LYS A 68 -6.60 1.67 -7.31
C LYS A 68 -5.25 2.28 -6.99
N ALA A 69 -4.94 2.45 -5.71
CA ALA A 69 -3.67 3.05 -5.30
C ALA A 69 -3.18 2.38 -4.02
N LEU A 70 -1.86 2.33 -3.88
CA LEU A 70 -1.21 1.73 -2.71
C LEU A 70 -0.17 2.70 -2.19
N LEU A 71 -0.11 2.87 -0.88
CA LEU A 71 0.98 3.60 -0.23
C LEU A 71 1.96 2.57 0.32
N ALA A 72 3.25 2.79 0.11
CA ALA A 72 4.24 1.84 0.57
C ALA A 72 5.51 2.55 1.03
N GLY A 73 6.11 2.04 2.09
CA GLY A 73 7.40 2.51 2.57
C GLY A 73 8.57 1.75 1.96
N GLY A 74 8.31 0.56 1.44
CA GLY A 74 9.32 -0.23 0.76
C GLY A 74 8.69 -1.42 0.07
N MET A 75 9.26 -1.83 -1.03
CA MET A 75 8.88 -3.06 -1.71
C MET A 75 9.96 -3.43 -2.73
N GLY A 76 9.98 -4.68 -3.14
CA GLY A 76 10.87 -5.14 -4.16
C GLY A 76 10.39 -4.76 -5.57
N PHE A 77 11.25 -4.96 -6.54
CA PHE A 77 10.94 -4.64 -7.93
C PHE A 77 9.78 -5.46 -8.48
N ARG A 78 9.73 -6.76 -8.15
CA ARG A 78 8.68 -7.64 -8.69
C ARG A 78 7.27 -7.23 -8.26
N PRO A 79 7.01 -6.98 -6.97
CA PRO A 79 5.69 -6.48 -6.59
C PRO A 79 5.34 -5.17 -7.28
N LEU A 80 6.32 -4.26 -7.42
CA LEU A 80 6.07 -2.99 -8.07
C LEU A 80 5.59 -3.19 -9.51
N MET A 81 6.27 -4.06 -10.26
CA MET A 81 5.88 -4.36 -11.63
C MET A 81 4.51 -5.03 -11.68
N ALA A 82 4.23 -5.93 -10.74
CA ALA A 82 2.93 -6.59 -10.68
C ALA A 82 1.80 -5.60 -10.46
N PHE A 83 2.00 -4.61 -9.59
CA PHE A 83 0.99 -3.57 -9.38
C PHE A 83 0.75 -2.79 -10.66
N HIS A 84 1.81 -2.45 -11.38
CA HIS A 84 1.65 -1.73 -12.65
C HIS A 84 0.84 -2.55 -13.65
N GLN A 85 1.04 -3.85 -13.68
CA GLN A 85 0.33 -4.73 -14.61
C GLN A 85 -1.16 -4.81 -14.31
N VAL A 86 -1.54 -4.71 -13.05
CA VAL A 86 -2.96 -4.77 -12.67
C VAL A 86 -3.59 -3.38 -12.54
N GLY A 87 -2.84 -2.33 -12.88
CA GLY A 87 -3.40 -0.98 -12.92
C GLY A 87 -3.50 -0.29 -11.57
N ILE A 88 -2.69 -0.70 -10.61
CA ILE A 88 -2.64 -0.06 -9.29
C ILE A 88 -1.44 0.89 -9.26
N ASP A 89 -1.70 2.16 -8.95
CA ASP A 89 -0.64 3.14 -8.76
C ASP A 89 -0.02 2.98 -7.38
N VAL A 90 1.30 3.05 -7.31
CA VAL A 90 2.02 2.91 -6.05
C VAL A 90 2.71 4.23 -5.72
N PHE A 91 2.53 4.70 -4.48
CA PHE A 91 3.12 5.95 -4.01
C PHE A 91 4.06 5.66 -2.85
N PHE A 92 5.19 6.40 -2.81
CA PHE A 92 6.18 6.23 -1.76
C PHE A 92 5.79 7.06 -0.54
N ALA A 93 5.60 6.39 0.58
CA ALA A 93 5.20 7.02 1.84
C ALA A 93 6.13 6.63 2.99
N GLY A 94 7.42 6.49 2.69
CA GLY A 94 8.39 5.96 3.64
C GLY A 94 8.61 6.81 4.88
N GLY A 95 8.23 8.08 4.86
CA GLY A 95 8.38 8.95 6.02
C GLY A 95 7.15 9.07 6.89
N ALA A 96 6.06 8.43 6.52
CA ALA A 96 4.80 8.58 7.27
C ALA A 96 4.82 7.69 8.51
N PRO A 97 4.56 8.24 9.70
CA PRO A 97 4.57 7.43 10.92
C PRO A 97 3.32 6.57 11.08
N THR A 98 2.19 7.01 10.54
CA THR A 98 0.93 6.30 10.66
C THR A 98 0.23 6.23 9.32
N VAL A 99 -0.75 5.33 9.23
CA VAL A 99 -1.60 5.21 8.05
C VAL A 99 -2.27 6.55 7.75
N GLY A 100 -2.83 7.19 8.77
CA GLY A 100 -3.51 8.48 8.59
C GLY A 100 -2.58 9.56 8.06
N ALA A 101 -1.35 9.61 8.57
CA ALA A 101 -0.38 10.58 8.07
C ALA A 101 -0.06 10.34 6.59
N GLY A 102 0.08 9.06 6.19
CA GLY A 102 0.31 8.73 4.80
C GLY A 102 -0.87 9.09 3.91
N VAL A 103 -2.08 8.79 4.37
CA VAL A 103 -3.28 9.11 3.60
C VAL A 103 -3.43 10.62 3.44
N ASN A 104 -3.19 11.39 4.51
CA ASN A 104 -3.28 12.84 4.43
C ASN A 104 -2.26 13.41 3.43
N ALA A 105 -1.05 12.88 3.43
CA ALA A 105 -0.03 13.30 2.47
C ALA A 105 -0.45 12.95 1.04
N TYR A 106 -1.05 11.79 0.85
CA TYR A 106 -1.57 11.40 -0.45
C TYR A 106 -2.66 12.37 -0.92
N LEU A 107 -3.60 12.71 -0.04
CA LEU A 107 -4.69 13.64 -0.38
C LEU A 107 -4.17 15.03 -0.69
N ALA A 108 -3.07 15.44 -0.06
CA ALA A 108 -2.45 16.73 -0.31
C ALA A 108 -1.56 16.74 -1.56
N GLY A 109 -1.42 15.59 -2.23
CA GLY A 109 -0.59 15.50 -3.42
C GLY A 109 0.91 15.54 -3.14
N GLN A 110 1.31 15.17 -1.93
CA GLN A 110 2.70 15.31 -1.49
C GLN A 110 3.54 14.05 -1.69
N LEU A 111 2.93 12.93 -2.05
CA LEU A 111 3.67 11.68 -2.19
C LEU A 111 4.11 11.47 -3.63
N PRO A 112 5.40 11.17 -3.85
CA PRO A 112 5.86 10.82 -5.18
C PRO A 112 5.42 9.40 -5.55
N GLN A 113 5.38 9.12 -6.84
CA GLN A 113 5.14 7.76 -7.28
C GLN A 113 6.32 6.88 -6.88
N PHE A 114 6.00 5.64 -6.53
CA PHE A 114 7.03 4.67 -6.17
C PHE A 114 7.68 4.17 -7.45
N THR A 115 8.96 4.45 -7.60
CA THR A 115 9.72 4.07 -8.79
C THR A 115 10.80 3.07 -8.42
N GLU A 116 11.52 2.58 -9.43
CA GLU A 116 12.61 1.66 -9.19
C GLU A 116 13.62 2.18 -8.17
N GLU A 117 13.79 3.49 -8.09
CA GLU A 117 14.75 4.09 -7.15
C GLU A 117 14.44 3.75 -5.71
N TYR A 118 13.18 3.50 -5.39
CA TYR A 118 12.76 3.19 -4.03
C TYR A 118 12.71 1.70 -3.74
N THR A 119 12.95 0.86 -4.75
CA THR A 119 12.88 -0.59 -4.54
C THR A 119 14.05 -1.06 -3.71
N CYS A 120 13.87 -2.22 -3.07
CA CYS A 120 14.92 -2.83 -2.27
C CYS A 120 15.97 -3.42 -3.19
N HIS A 121 17.16 -2.84 -3.14
CA HIS A 121 18.28 -3.31 -3.95
C HIS A 121 19.18 -4.27 -3.18
N GLY A 122 18.93 -4.37 -2.00
CA GLY A 122 19.75 -5.10 -1.13
C GLY A 122 20.07 -6.48 -1.57
N GLY A 123 20.42 -6.34 -1.65
CA GLY A 123 20.41 -7.06 -1.84
C GLY A 123 20.13 -7.74 -2.03
N ALA A 124 19.94 -7.21 -2.29
CA ALA A 124 19.51 -7.48 -2.62
C ALA A 124 19.61 -7.68 -3.38
N GLN A 125 19.85 -7.46 -3.45
CA GLN A 125 19.78 -7.54 -3.94
C GLN A 125 19.59 -8.35 -4.09
#